data_143fff26ccc42a80a7b928de04ac564b
#
_entry.id   143fff26ccc42a80a7b928de04ac564b
#
_cell.length_a   1.000
_cell.length_b   1.000
_cell.length_c   1.000
_cell.angle_alpha   90.00
_cell.angle_beta   90.00
_cell.angle_gamma   90.00
#
_symmetry.space_group_name_H-M   'P 1'
#
loop_
_entity.id
_entity.type
_entity.pdbx_description
1 polymer ?
#
loop_
_entity_poly.entity_id
_entity_poly.type
_entity_poly.pdbx_seq_one_letter_code
_entity_poly.pdbx_strand_id
1 'polypeptide(L)'
;MFLWLISAVLPGCSNAREHALLDQFFAASRLRDLTALRNLSNVVFEPREQGTVLSFEIKSVEPVSAGSKVVRVAAQVRRPDGQTAREMLLVTISGRMITGVAVVPSTPRS
;
A
#
# COMPACT_ATOMS: atom_id res chain seq x y z
N MET A 1 3.62 35.74 11.09
CA MET A 1 3.89 35.12 10.86
C MET A 1 3.66 34.14 10.76
N PHE A 2 3.39 33.86 10.49
CA PHE A 2 3.45 32.81 10.44
C PHE A 2 3.15 32.03 9.69
N LEU A 3 2.89 31.84 9.25
CA LEU A 3 2.67 31.20 8.56
C LEU A 3 3.08 30.57 7.84
N TRP A 4 3.40 30.41 7.64
CA TRP A 4 3.97 29.88 6.92
C TRP A 4 4.20 28.71 7.10
N LEU A 5 4.25 28.46 7.61
CA LEU A 5 4.47 27.36 8.00
C LEU A 5 3.79 26.42 7.37
N ILE A 6 2.97 26.55 7.05
CA ILE A 6 2.20 25.75 6.60
C ILE A 6 2.50 25.16 5.43
N SER A 7 2.90 25.82 4.61
CA SER A 7 3.14 25.37 3.38
C SER A 7 3.96 24.23 3.28
N ALA A 8 4.84 24.18 4.07
CA ALA A 8 5.82 23.20 3.97
C ALA A 8 5.29 21.85 4.09
N VAL A 9 4.17 21.73 4.65
CA VAL A 9 3.71 20.48 4.91
C VAL A 9 3.07 19.82 3.83
N LEU A 10 2.69 20.49 2.87
CA LEU A 10 1.86 19.98 1.89
C LEU A 10 2.28 18.82 1.10
N PRO A 11 3.50 18.74 0.63
CA PRO A 11 3.90 17.60 -0.17
C PRO A 11 3.77 16.28 0.55
N GLY A 12 4.09 16.28 1.79
CA GLY A 12 3.96 15.06 2.56
C GLY A 12 2.54 14.71 2.82
N CYS A 13 1.69 15.71 2.98
CA CYS A 13 0.31 15.46 3.27
C CYS A 13 -0.45 14.86 2.11
N SER A 14 0.00 15.06 0.90
CA SER A 14 -0.73 14.55 -0.25
C SER A 14 -0.84 13.03 -0.27
N ASN A 15 0.07 12.32 0.38
CA ASN A 15 0.04 10.87 0.42
C ASN A 15 -0.36 10.31 1.78
N ALA A 16 -0.73 11.18 2.71
CA ALA A 16 -1.01 10.74 4.07
C ALA A 16 -2.19 9.77 4.15
N ARG A 17 -3.22 10.01 3.36
CA ARG A 17 -4.39 9.14 3.37
C ARG A 17 -4.07 7.78 2.83
N GLU A 18 -3.33 7.73 1.73
CA GLU A 18 -2.93 6.48 1.11
C GLU A 18 -2.02 5.71 2.04
N HIS A 19 -1.09 6.40 2.67
CA HIS A 19 -0.18 5.75 3.60
C HIS A 19 -0.96 5.16 4.78
N ALA A 20 -1.89 5.91 5.35
CA ALA A 20 -2.67 5.43 6.47
C ALA A 20 -3.52 4.22 6.09
N LEU A 21 -4.14 4.26 4.94
CA LEU A 21 -4.97 3.15 4.47
C LEU A 21 -4.14 1.90 4.26
N LEU A 22 -2.98 2.04 3.61
CA LEU A 22 -2.11 0.90 3.36
C LEU A 22 -1.53 0.35 4.64
N ASP A 23 -1.18 1.22 5.58
CA ASP A 23 -0.64 0.79 6.86
C ASP A 23 -1.67 -0.06 7.60
N GLN A 24 -2.91 0.37 7.62
CA GLN A 24 -3.99 -0.39 8.24
C GLN A 24 -4.23 -1.70 7.52
N PHE A 25 -4.21 -1.66 6.19
CA PHE A 25 -4.45 -2.86 5.40
C PHE A 25 -3.37 -3.91 5.64
N PHE A 26 -2.10 -3.50 5.58
CA PHE A 26 -1.03 -4.47 5.77
C PHE A 26 -0.96 -4.96 7.22
N ALA A 27 -1.28 -4.10 8.18
CA ALA A 27 -1.34 -4.52 9.57
C ALA A 27 -2.45 -5.53 9.78
N ALA A 28 -3.63 -5.28 9.22
CA ALA A 28 -4.73 -6.22 9.33
C ALA A 28 -4.41 -7.55 8.65
N SER A 29 -3.69 -7.49 7.54
CA SER A 29 -3.27 -8.70 6.84
C SER A 29 -2.32 -9.51 7.71
N ARG A 30 -1.34 -8.87 8.33
CA ARG A 30 -0.39 -9.57 9.20
C ARG A 30 -1.09 -10.23 10.38
N LEU A 31 -2.07 -9.56 10.94
CA LEU A 31 -2.80 -10.06 12.09
C LEU A 31 -3.96 -10.97 11.70
N ARG A 32 -4.24 -11.05 10.41
CA ARG A 32 -5.35 -11.84 9.88
C ARG A 32 -6.68 -11.38 10.47
N ASP A 33 -6.83 -10.09 10.61
CA ASP A 33 -8.03 -9.47 11.14
C ASP A 33 -9.03 -9.34 10.00
N LEU A 34 -9.88 -10.33 9.85
CA LEU A 34 -10.80 -10.39 8.71
C LEU A 34 -11.84 -9.28 8.74
N THR A 35 -12.25 -8.85 9.92
CA THR A 35 -13.22 -7.77 10.03
C THR A 35 -12.61 -6.47 9.53
N ALA A 36 -11.39 -6.17 9.96
CA ALA A 36 -10.70 -4.97 9.49
C ALA A 36 -10.45 -5.04 7.99
N LEU A 37 -10.04 -6.20 7.49
CA LEU A 37 -9.78 -6.36 6.06
C LEU A 37 -11.03 -6.11 5.24
N ARG A 38 -12.18 -6.60 5.67
CA ARG A 38 -13.43 -6.36 4.96
C ARG A 38 -13.80 -4.89 4.91
N ASN A 39 -13.45 -4.13 5.93
CA ASN A 39 -13.75 -2.72 5.97
C ASN A 39 -12.78 -1.90 5.12
N LEU A 40 -11.59 -2.43 4.87
CA LEU A 40 -10.55 -1.70 4.14
C LEU A 40 -10.46 -2.10 2.68
N SER A 41 -10.93 -3.28 2.33
CA SER A 41 -10.73 -3.79 0.98
C SER A 41 -11.81 -4.79 0.59
N ASN A 42 -11.91 -5.02 -0.71
CA ASN A 42 -12.73 -6.12 -1.21
C ASN A 42 -11.85 -7.19 -1.88
N VAL A 43 -10.55 -7.17 -1.59
CA VAL A 43 -9.62 -8.16 -2.11
C VAL A 43 -8.96 -8.88 -0.95
N VAL A 44 -8.42 -10.05 -1.23
CA VAL A 44 -7.74 -10.84 -0.22
C VAL A 44 -6.24 -10.73 -0.45
N PHE A 45 -5.50 -10.38 0.58
CA PHE A 45 -4.05 -10.39 0.55
C PHE A 45 -3.60 -11.37 1.63
N GLU A 46 -3.39 -12.62 1.21
CA GLU A 46 -3.13 -13.70 2.15
C GLU A 46 -1.63 -13.85 2.40
N PRO A 47 -1.16 -13.60 3.63
CA PRO A 47 0.28 -13.68 3.91
C PRO A 47 0.88 -15.04 3.63
N ARG A 48 0.11 -16.11 3.75
CA ARG A 48 0.62 -17.45 3.48
C ARG A 48 0.98 -17.66 2.02
N GLU A 49 0.36 -16.90 1.14
CA GLU A 49 0.59 -17.04 -0.30
C GLU A 49 1.42 -15.90 -0.84
N GLN A 50 1.15 -14.71 -0.38
CA GLN A 50 1.74 -13.50 -0.94
C GLN A 50 2.85 -12.93 -0.11
N GLY A 51 3.01 -13.42 1.11
CA GLY A 51 4.02 -12.92 2.01
C GLY A 51 3.49 -11.86 2.95
N THR A 52 4.30 -11.48 3.90
CA THR A 52 3.95 -10.49 4.92
C THR A 52 4.70 -9.20 4.64
N VAL A 53 3.99 -8.11 4.48
CA VAL A 53 4.62 -6.82 4.27
C VAL A 53 5.15 -6.30 5.60
N LEU A 54 6.45 -6.14 5.69
CA LEU A 54 7.11 -5.69 6.91
C LEU A 54 7.20 -4.17 6.97
N SER A 55 7.43 -3.54 5.84
CA SER A 55 7.47 -2.10 5.72
C SER A 55 7.20 -1.73 4.27
N PHE A 56 6.84 -0.48 4.04
CA PHE A 56 6.55 -0.05 2.68
C PHE A 56 6.79 1.44 2.52
N GLU A 57 6.94 1.84 1.28
CA GLU A 57 7.11 3.24 0.93
C GLU A 57 6.29 3.53 -0.32
N ILE A 58 5.50 4.58 -0.31
CA ILE A 58 4.72 4.98 -1.48
C ILE A 58 5.63 5.70 -2.46
N LYS A 59 5.69 5.21 -3.68
CA LYS A 59 6.53 5.80 -4.71
C LYS A 59 5.75 6.78 -5.59
N SER A 60 4.49 6.49 -5.85
CA SER A 60 3.65 7.40 -6.63
C SER A 60 2.17 7.08 -6.42
N VAL A 61 1.34 8.07 -6.68
CA VAL A 61 -0.11 7.90 -6.66
C VAL A 61 -0.61 8.49 -7.97
N GLU A 62 -1.29 7.68 -8.77
CA GLU A 62 -1.75 8.11 -10.08
C GLU A 62 -3.24 7.88 -10.23
N PRO A 63 -4.01 8.90 -10.55
CA PRO A 63 -5.43 8.69 -10.82
C PRO A 63 -5.61 7.95 -12.13
N VAL A 64 -6.51 7.00 -12.17
CA VAL A 64 -6.79 6.23 -13.38
C VAL A 64 -8.20 6.44 -13.88
N SER A 65 -9.11 6.83 -13.02
CA SER A 65 -10.46 7.17 -13.42
C SER A 65 -11.08 7.97 -12.29
N ALA A 66 -12.30 8.43 -12.48
CA ALA A 66 -12.98 9.19 -11.45
C ALA A 66 -13.15 8.31 -10.23
N GLY A 67 -12.61 8.74 -9.13
CA GLY A 67 -12.74 8.01 -7.88
C GLY A 67 -11.78 6.85 -7.69
N SER A 68 -10.95 6.55 -8.68
CA SER A 68 -9.98 5.45 -8.57
C SER A 68 -8.57 5.91 -8.83
N LYS A 69 -7.62 5.32 -8.13
CA LYS A 69 -6.20 5.63 -8.30
C LYS A 69 -5.37 4.39 -8.07
N VAL A 70 -4.18 4.40 -8.61
CA VAL A 70 -3.20 3.33 -8.43
C VAL A 70 -2.04 3.89 -7.63
N VAL A 71 -1.71 3.22 -6.55
CA VAL A 71 -0.59 3.59 -5.70
C VAL A 71 0.53 2.60 -5.95
N ARG A 72 1.70 3.12 -6.29
CA ARG A 72 2.88 2.31 -6.50
C ARG A 72 3.64 2.24 -5.20
N VAL A 73 3.87 1.05 -4.69
CA VAL A 73 4.41 0.84 -3.36
C VAL A 73 5.64 -0.05 -3.44
N ALA A 74 6.76 0.41 -2.89
CA ALA A 74 7.93 -0.44 -2.71
C ALA A 74 7.84 -1.05 -1.32
N ALA A 75 7.83 -2.36 -1.24
CA ALA A 75 7.59 -3.06 0.00
C ALA A 75 8.70 -4.05 0.32
N GLN A 76 9.01 -4.17 1.61
CA GLN A 76 9.85 -5.24 2.10
C GLN A 76 8.90 -6.35 2.51
N VAL A 77 9.01 -7.50 1.90
CA VAL A 77 8.07 -8.58 2.08
C VAL A 77 8.81 -9.81 2.58
N ARG A 78 8.31 -10.40 3.65
CA ARG A 78 8.80 -11.70 4.08
C ARG A 78 7.98 -12.76 3.37
N ARG A 79 8.61 -13.51 2.49
CA ARG A 79 7.92 -14.52 1.72
C ARG A 79 7.57 -15.72 2.58
N PRO A 80 6.64 -16.55 2.11
CA PRO A 80 6.25 -17.74 2.88
C PRO A 80 7.42 -18.68 3.19
N ASP A 81 8.48 -18.64 2.39
CA ASP A 81 9.67 -19.45 2.65
C ASP A 81 10.59 -18.83 3.70
N GLY A 82 10.23 -17.69 4.24
CA GLY A 82 11.02 -17.02 5.27
C GLY A 82 12.00 -15.99 4.75
N GLN A 83 12.19 -15.93 3.45
CA GLN A 83 13.15 -14.97 2.88
C GLN A 83 12.51 -13.61 2.70
N THR A 84 13.30 -12.58 2.93
CA THR A 84 12.83 -11.21 2.76
C THR A 84 13.26 -10.71 1.38
N ALA A 85 12.33 -10.11 0.68
CA ALA A 85 12.60 -9.57 -0.64
C ALA A 85 11.95 -8.21 -0.78
N ARG A 86 12.46 -7.43 -1.71
CA ARG A 86 11.87 -6.16 -2.04
C ARG A 86 10.94 -6.36 -3.21
N GLU A 87 9.72 -5.91 -3.09
CA GLU A 87 8.72 -6.07 -4.14
C GLU A 87 8.03 -4.77 -4.43
N MET A 88 7.64 -4.59 -5.68
CA MET A 88 6.83 -3.44 -6.07
C MET A 88 5.39 -3.90 -6.15
N LEU A 89 4.52 -3.20 -5.46
CA LEU A 89 3.10 -3.50 -5.46
C LEU A 89 2.35 -2.38 -6.16
N LEU A 90 1.32 -2.75 -6.90
CA LEU A 90 0.37 -1.79 -7.44
C LEU A 90 -0.94 -1.97 -6.70
N VAL A 91 -1.32 -0.97 -5.96
CA VAL A 91 -2.53 -1.04 -5.15
C VAL A 91 -3.56 -0.12 -5.75
N THR A 92 -4.70 -0.66 -6.12
CA THR A 92 -5.79 0.13 -6.65
C THR A 92 -6.72 0.51 -5.53
N ILE A 93 -7.03 1.78 -5.43
CA ILE A 93 -7.93 2.30 -4.41
C ILE A 93 -9.10 2.97 -5.13
N SER A 94 -10.30 2.54 -4.82
CA SER A 94 -11.52 3.16 -5.34
C SER A 94 -12.29 3.73 -4.16
N GLY A 95 -12.46 5.05 -4.15
CA GLY A 95 -13.06 5.71 -3.01
C GLY A 95 -12.17 5.57 -1.79
N ARG A 96 -12.63 4.82 -0.81
CA ARG A 96 -11.88 4.60 0.42
C ARG A 96 -11.48 3.14 0.61
N MET A 97 -11.61 2.36 -0.44
CA MET A 97 -11.45 0.92 -0.33
C MET A 97 -10.39 0.43 -1.29
N ILE A 98 -9.58 -0.51 -0.84
CA ILE A 98 -8.60 -1.15 -1.70
C ILE A 98 -9.32 -2.19 -2.53
N THR A 99 -9.23 -2.05 -3.85
CA THR A 99 -9.94 -2.93 -4.77
C THR A 99 -9.01 -3.80 -5.60
N GLY A 100 -7.72 -3.65 -5.44
CA GLY A 100 -6.77 -4.50 -6.15
C GLY A 100 -5.38 -4.37 -5.57
N VAL A 101 -4.66 -5.48 -5.52
CA VAL A 101 -3.25 -5.49 -5.14
C VAL A 101 -2.56 -6.43 -6.11
N ALA A 102 -1.61 -5.91 -6.85
CA ALA A 102 -0.85 -6.72 -7.80
C ALA A 102 0.62 -6.59 -7.51
N VAL A 103 1.33 -7.69 -7.59
CA VAL A 103 2.78 -7.69 -7.42
C VAL A 103 3.39 -7.53 -8.80
N VAL A 104 4.24 -6.52 -8.95
CA VAL A 104 4.95 -6.34 -10.19
C VAL A 104 6.19 -7.22 -10.13
N PRO A 105 6.36 -8.14 -11.05
CA PRO A 105 7.52 -9.01 -11.03
C PRO A 105 8.78 -8.15 -11.16
N SER A 106 9.74 -8.39 -10.30
CA SER A 106 11.01 -7.71 -10.41
C SER A 106 11.73 -8.36 -11.52
N THR A 107 12.13 -7.60 -12.48
CA THR A 107 12.92 -8.07 -13.55
C THR A 107 14.30 -8.18 -13.09
N PRO A 108 14.82 -9.27 -13.17
CA PRO A 108 16.19 -9.37 -12.77
C PRO A 108 16.93 -8.63 -13.80
N ARG A 109 17.45 -8.00 -13.80
CA ARG A 109 18.11 -7.40 -14.68
C ARG A 109 18.86 -7.95 -15.13
N SER A 110 18.71 -8.13 -15.44
CA SER A 110 19.37 -8.80 -15.70
C SER A 110 20.02 -8.60 -16.04
#